data_ee2550b0acb125f75ae588583d431cb9
#
_entry.id   ee2550b0acb125f75ae588583d431cb9
#
_cell.length_a   1.000
_cell.length_b   1.000
_cell.length_c   1.000
_cell.angle_alpha   90.00
_cell.angle_beta   90.00
_cell.angle_gamma   90.00
#
_symmetry.space_group_name_H-M   'P 1'
#
loop_
_entity.id
_entity.type
_entity.pdbx_description
1 polymer ?
#
loop_
_entity_poly.entity_id
_entity_poly.type
_entity_poly.pdbx_seq_one_letter_code
_entity_poly.pdbx_strand_id
1 'polypeptide(L)'
;MLANPMAGGTNATRKARTLQAVKDILGDCEIGGLDTRSREEFVQCGADLAKRVEVLIVAGGDGSFSDAINALDEDIVFSYLPFGSGCALGYALDLPPQLTRAARKIKEGRLRHLDLILCDGRRKAFMSSIGIEGDIINRREVLRESGIAGPQAYAMATFGSFFADLERSDMTIVLDGQEVLVPDAVTAIVTKIPYYGYKMRVVPNAIFDDGYLHLLAVNSRWAEIVQNLANAFLYENKMGMYRKAHEIQITVQRERYAQTDGNIYCRGTSFHFKVLPKVLKMWC
;
A
#
# COMPACT_ATOMS: atom_id res chain seq x y z
N MET A 1 17.30 10.24 5.36
CA MET A 1 16.50 9.00 5.30
C MET A 1 15.72 8.85 6.59
N LEU A 2 14.41 8.72 6.48
CA LEU A 2 13.48 8.50 7.60
C LEU A 2 13.23 7.00 7.75
N ALA A 3 13.75 6.38 8.80
CA ALA A 3 13.69 4.94 9.01
C ALA A 3 12.67 4.57 10.10
N ASN A 4 11.69 3.71 9.74
CA ASN A 4 10.70 3.23 10.72
C ASN A 4 11.33 2.17 11.64
N PRO A 5 11.36 2.39 12.98
CA PRO A 5 11.94 1.44 13.93
C PRO A 5 11.20 0.11 13.98
N MET A 6 9.89 0.09 13.64
CA MET A 6 9.06 -1.13 13.65
C MET A 6 9.15 -1.92 12.34
N ALA A 7 9.72 -1.36 11.26
CA ALA A 7 9.85 -2.05 9.98
C ALA A 7 10.95 -3.12 10.01
N GLY A 8 10.82 -4.13 9.13
CA GLY A 8 11.88 -5.11 8.84
C GLY A 8 12.00 -6.31 9.79
N GLY A 9 11.23 -6.41 10.87
CA GLY A 9 11.16 -7.61 11.73
C GLY A 9 12.50 -8.12 12.31
N THR A 10 13.61 -7.38 12.14
CA THR A 10 14.96 -7.76 12.57
C THR A 10 15.34 -7.07 13.88
N ASN A 11 16.32 -7.63 14.60
CA ASN A 11 16.81 -6.98 15.81
C ASN A 11 17.47 -5.61 15.49
N ALA A 12 17.48 -4.71 16.47
CA ALA A 12 17.93 -3.33 16.30
C ALA A 12 19.38 -3.23 15.75
N THR A 13 20.28 -4.10 16.18
CA THR A 13 21.68 -4.11 15.75
C THR A 13 21.82 -4.45 14.28
N ARG A 14 21.10 -5.46 13.81
CA ARG A 14 21.11 -5.86 12.38
C ARG A 14 20.51 -4.75 11.51
N LYS A 15 19.42 -4.14 11.99
CA LYS A 15 18.76 -3.01 11.33
C LYS A 15 19.74 -1.84 11.16
N ALA A 16 20.38 -1.41 12.24
CA ALA A 16 21.35 -0.31 12.23
C ALA A 16 22.52 -0.58 11.25
N ARG A 17 23.09 -1.80 11.25
CA ARG A 17 24.15 -2.18 10.32
C ARG A 17 23.69 -2.11 8.86
N THR A 18 22.49 -2.59 8.56
CA THR A 18 21.94 -2.57 7.21
C THR A 18 21.71 -1.14 6.73
N LEU A 19 21.14 -0.28 7.57
CA LEU A 19 20.90 1.12 7.25
C LEU A 19 22.22 1.91 7.11
N GLN A 20 23.25 1.56 7.90
CA GLN A 20 24.58 2.14 7.72
C GLN A 20 25.18 1.77 6.36
N ALA A 21 25.09 0.51 5.94
CA ALA A 21 25.56 0.09 4.60
C ALA A 21 24.78 0.79 3.46
N VAL A 22 23.48 1.05 3.65
CA VAL A 22 22.68 1.86 2.73
C VAL A 22 23.18 3.31 2.68
N LYS A 23 23.40 3.92 3.85
CA LYS A 23 23.97 5.28 3.96
C LYS A 23 25.30 5.41 3.24
N ASP A 24 26.19 4.45 3.42
CA ASP A 24 27.53 4.44 2.78
C ASP A 24 27.43 4.40 1.24
N ILE A 25 26.40 3.71 0.69
CA ILE A 25 26.13 3.67 -0.76
C ILE A 25 25.54 5.01 -1.25
N LEU A 26 24.59 5.58 -0.51
CA LEU A 26 23.93 6.85 -0.89
C LEU A 26 24.91 8.03 -0.81
N GLY A 27 25.85 8.00 0.13
CA GLY A 27 26.83 9.06 0.36
C GLY A 27 26.33 10.08 1.37
N ASP A 28 26.01 11.29 0.94
CA ASP A 28 25.48 12.35 1.82
C ASP A 28 24.06 12.02 2.24
N CYS A 29 23.92 11.31 3.35
CA CYS A 29 22.65 10.80 3.84
C CYS A 29 22.60 10.85 5.38
N GLU A 30 21.65 11.61 5.92
CA GLU A 30 21.30 11.61 7.34
C GLU A 30 20.26 10.52 7.62
N ILE A 31 20.36 9.82 8.75
CA ILE A 31 19.37 8.82 9.20
C ILE A 31 18.66 9.36 10.43
N GLY A 32 17.32 9.42 10.39
CA GLY A 32 16.47 9.73 11.52
C GLY A 32 15.31 8.75 11.63
N GLY A 33 14.54 8.84 12.72
CA GLY A 33 13.32 8.07 12.94
C GLY A 33 13.50 6.76 13.70
N LEU A 34 14.74 6.27 13.91
CA LEU A 34 14.96 4.99 14.61
C LEU A 34 14.58 5.00 16.10
N ASP A 35 14.56 6.17 16.70
CA ASP A 35 14.24 6.37 18.13
C ASP A 35 12.77 6.73 18.36
N THR A 36 11.98 6.84 17.30
CA THR A 36 10.55 7.18 17.39
C THR A 36 9.73 6.04 17.96
N ARG A 37 8.78 6.37 18.83
CA ARG A 37 7.95 5.42 19.57
C ARG A 37 6.50 5.42 19.12
N SER A 38 6.09 6.44 18.37
CA SER A 38 4.75 6.59 17.83
C SER A 38 4.77 7.03 16.36
N ARG A 39 3.62 6.96 15.73
CA ARG A 39 3.40 7.44 14.37
C ARG A 39 3.61 8.97 14.28
N GLU A 40 3.15 9.68 15.27
CA GLU A 40 3.26 11.15 15.37
C GLU A 40 4.73 11.57 15.46
N GLU A 41 5.52 10.91 16.32
CA GLU A 41 6.96 11.15 16.43
C GLU A 41 7.69 10.83 15.11
N PHE A 42 7.32 9.74 14.44
CA PHE A 42 7.88 9.35 13.14
C PHE A 42 7.61 10.42 12.08
N VAL A 43 6.38 10.90 11.99
CA VAL A 43 5.98 11.95 11.07
C VAL A 43 6.68 13.27 11.39
N GLN A 44 6.76 13.66 12.66
CA GLN A 44 7.46 14.87 13.08
C GLN A 44 8.95 14.82 12.72
N CYS A 45 9.60 13.68 12.97
CA CYS A 45 10.98 13.46 12.53
C CYS A 45 11.13 13.60 11.00
N GLY A 46 10.17 13.08 10.25
CA GLY A 46 10.10 13.24 8.78
C GLY A 46 9.99 14.70 8.35
N ALA A 47 9.14 15.49 9.01
CA ALA A 47 8.98 16.92 8.74
C ALA A 47 10.27 17.70 9.02
N ASP A 48 10.99 17.36 10.08
CA ASP A 48 12.25 18.04 10.42
C ASP A 48 13.40 17.64 9.48
N LEU A 49 13.43 16.37 9.02
CA LEU A 49 14.37 15.94 8.00
C LEU A 49 14.09 16.62 6.65
N ALA A 50 12.83 16.71 6.24
CA ALA A 50 12.45 17.29 4.96
C ALA A 50 12.88 18.74 4.77
N LYS A 51 13.03 19.51 5.86
CA LYS A 51 13.55 20.90 5.82
C LYS A 51 15.03 20.99 5.46
N ARG A 52 15.77 19.88 5.51
CA ARG A 52 17.24 19.85 5.42
C ARG A 52 17.77 18.97 4.30
N VAL A 53 16.89 18.28 3.58
CA VAL A 53 17.30 17.33 2.53
C VAL A 53 16.56 17.63 1.23
N GLU A 54 17.21 17.36 0.11
CA GLU A 54 16.58 17.48 -1.22
C GLU A 54 15.62 16.32 -1.50
N VAL A 55 15.94 15.12 -0.98
CA VAL A 55 15.13 13.90 -1.16
C VAL A 55 14.92 13.23 0.19
N LEU A 56 13.67 13.05 0.59
CA LEU A 56 13.29 12.31 1.79
C LEU A 56 13.09 10.83 1.46
N ILE A 57 14.08 10.00 1.74
CA ILE A 57 13.98 8.54 1.56
C ILE A 57 13.22 7.95 2.76
N VAL A 58 12.07 7.35 2.53
CA VAL A 58 11.31 6.64 3.58
C VAL A 58 11.70 5.16 3.57
N ALA A 59 12.44 4.74 4.60
CA ALA A 59 12.83 3.34 4.82
C ALA A 59 11.79 2.65 5.72
N GLY A 60 10.90 1.89 5.11
CA GLY A 60 9.78 1.27 5.80
C GLY A 60 8.96 0.34 4.90
N GLY A 61 7.78 -0.04 5.37
CA GLY A 61 6.75 -0.69 4.56
C GLY A 61 5.82 0.33 3.89
N ASP A 62 4.85 -0.17 3.14
CA ASP A 62 3.85 0.64 2.43
C ASP A 62 3.09 1.60 3.36
N GLY A 63 2.72 1.13 4.57
CA GLY A 63 2.07 1.97 5.58
C GLY A 63 2.93 3.13 6.08
N SER A 64 4.26 2.95 6.25
CA SER A 64 5.16 4.04 6.65
C SER A 64 5.27 5.10 5.57
N PHE A 65 5.31 4.69 4.31
CA PHE A 65 5.30 5.60 3.18
C PHE A 65 3.96 6.33 3.06
N SER A 66 2.85 5.61 3.21
CA SER A 66 1.51 6.19 3.24
C SER A 66 1.36 7.25 4.34
N ASP A 67 1.88 6.99 5.54
CA ASP A 67 1.87 7.97 6.62
C ASP A 67 2.67 9.23 6.27
N ALA A 68 3.85 9.09 5.66
CA ALA A 68 4.67 10.22 5.25
C ALA A 68 3.97 11.10 4.20
N ILE A 69 3.41 10.53 3.12
CA ILE A 69 2.75 11.31 2.06
C ILE A 69 1.44 11.96 2.49
N ASN A 70 0.83 11.48 3.59
CA ASN A 70 -0.40 12.06 4.14
C ASN A 70 -0.15 13.15 5.16
N ALA A 71 1.02 13.18 5.77
CA ALA A 71 1.31 14.09 6.87
C ALA A 71 2.33 15.17 6.50
N LEU A 72 3.11 14.94 5.45
CA LEU A 72 4.15 15.87 5.02
C LEU A 72 3.70 16.65 3.78
N ASP A 73 4.43 17.73 3.50
CA ASP A 73 4.11 18.68 2.43
C ASP A 73 4.20 18.03 1.02
N GLU A 74 3.35 18.45 0.10
CA GLU A 74 3.32 17.95 -1.28
C GLU A 74 4.55 18.36 -2.09
N ASP A 75 5.28 19.39 -1.64
CA ASP A 75 6.49 19.85 -2.30
C ASP A 75 7.71 18.97 -2.06
N ILE A 76 7.65 18.08 -1.08
CA ILE A 76 8.74 17.17 -0.75
C ILE A 76 8.96 16.15 -1.88
N VAL A 77 10.21 15.99 -2.29
CA VAL A 77 10.62 14.89 -3.16
C VAL A 77 10.86 13.66 -2.29
N PHE A 78 10.01 12.66 -2.46
CA PHE A 78 10.12 11.40 -1.74
C PHE A 78 10.98 10.39 -2.51
N SER A 79 11.56 9.45 -1.78
CA SER A 79 12.04 8.17 -2.31
C SER A 79 11.66 7.06 -1.35
N TYR A 80 11.69 5.81 -1.82
CA TYR A 80 11.25 4.67 -1.04
C TYR A 80 12.34 3.61 -0.94
N LEU A 81 12.66 3.19 0.28
CA LEU A 81 13.53 2.05 0.54
C LEU A 81 12.68 0.91 1.14
N PRO A 82 12.51 -0.23 0.43
CA PRO A 82 11.58 -1.31 0.81
C PRO A 82 12.09 -2.09 2.03
N PHE A 83 11.85 -1.57 3.22
CA PHE A 83 12.30 -2.13 4.50
C PHE A 83 11.19 -2.85 5.27
N GLY A 84 10.02 -3.02 4.68
CA GLY A 84 8.88 -3.78 5.20
C GLY A 84 8.83 -5.23 4.70
N SER A 85 7.81 -5.97 5.13
CA SER A 85 7.61 -7.36 4.70
C SER A 85 6.87 -7.50 3.36
N GLY A 86 5.90 -6.66 3.08
CA GLY A 86 5.05 -6.73 1.86
C GLY A 86 5.61 -5.92 0.70
N CYS A 87 5.89 -4.64 0.94
CA CYS A 87 6.53 -3.68 0.04
C CYS A 87 5.97 -3.64 -1.39
N ALA A 88 4.63 -3.56 -1.54
CA ALA A 88 3.96 -3.48 -2.84
C ALA A 88 4.47 -2.31 -3.68
N LEU A 89 4.67 -1.14 -3.06
CA LEU A 89 5.24 0.04 -3.68
C LEU A 89 6.66 -0.22 -4.23
N GLY A 90 7.48 -0.98 -3.49
CA GLY A 90 8.82 -1.34 -3.93
C GLY A 90 8.82 -2.13 -5.23
N TYR A 91 7.90 -3.09 -5.38
CA TYR A 91 7.74 -3.84 -6.63
C TYR A 91 7.23 -2.96 -7.77
N ALA A 92 6.31 -2.03 -7.49
CA ALA A 92 5.78 -1.11 -8.49
C ALA A 92 6.83 -0.12 -9.00
N LEU A 93 7.82 0.23 -8.17
CA LEU A 93 8.98 1.06 -8.52
C LEU A 93 10.16 0.23 -9.05
N ASP A 94 9.96 -1.07 -9.24
CA ASP A 94 11.00 -2.01 -9.66
C ASP A 94 12.25 -1.99 -8.76
N LEU A 95 12.07 -1.76 -7.45
CA LEU A 95 13.15 -1.75 -6.48
C LEU A 95 13.50 -3.19 -6.06
N PRO A 96 14.79 -3.56 -6.08
CA PRO A 96 15.21 -4.86 -5.59
C PRO A 96 14.89 -5.04 -4.10
N PRO A 97 14.53 -6.26 -3.63
CA PRO A 97 14.27 -6.51 -2.22
C PRO A 97 15.53 -6.41 -1.34
N GLN A 98 16.71 -6.51 -1.95
CA GLN A 98 17.97 -6.30 -1.25
C GLN A 98 18.25 -4.80 -1.09
N LEU A 99 18.26 -4.32 0.14
CA LEU A 99 18.33 -2.89 0.47
C LEU A 99 19.55 -2.16 -0.12
N THR A 100 20.71 -2.83 -0.15
CA THR A 100 21.93 -2.25 -0.76
C THR A 100 21.83 -2.13 -2.28
N ARG A 101 21.11 -3.04 -2.96
CA ARG A 101 20.82 -2.91 -4.39
C ARG A 101 19.76 -1.84 -4.65
N ALA A 102 18.73 -1.77 -3.80
CA ALA A 102 17.73 -0.70 -3.86
C ALA A 102 18.38 0.67 -3.66
N ALA A 103 19.31 0.81 -2.70
CA ALA A 103 20.06 2.04 -2.48
C ALA A 103 20.87 2.48 -3.70
N ARG A 104 21.54 1.56 -4.42
CA ARG A 104 22.25 1.88 -5.66
C ARG A 104 21.28 2.39 -6.73
N LYS A 105 20.14 1.72 -6.90
CA LYS A 105 19.10 2.15 -7.85
C LYS A 105 18.54 3.54 -7.48
N ILE A 106 18.29 3.80 -6.20
CA ILE A 106 17.86 5.12 -5.72
C ILE A 106 18.93 6.18 -6.02
N LYS A 107 20.21 5.89 -5.80
CA LYS A 107 21.31 6.82 -6.09
C LYS A 107 21.38 7.23 -7.56
N GLU A 108 21.05 6.32 -8.46
CA GLU A 108 21.03 6.51 -9.92
C GLU A 108 19.63 6.95 -10.42
N GLY A 109 18.71 7.22 -9.52
CA GLY A 109 17.32 7.55 -9.81
C GLY A 109 17.14 8.89 -10.53
N ARG A 110 15.90 9.16 -10.90
CA ARG A 110 15.45 10.42 -11.49
C ARG A 110 14.12 10.86 -10.88
N LEU A 111 13.83 12.14 -10.97
CA LEU A 111 12.55 12.67 -10.54
C LEU A 111 11.43 12.18 -11.47
N ARG A 112 10.40 11.59 -10.89
CA ARG A 112 9.14 11.23 -11.53
C ARG A 112 7.98 11.87 -10.79
N HIS A 113 6.89 12.14 -11.51
CA HIS A 113 5.64 12.61 -10.94
C HIS A 113 4.61 11.49 -11.08
N LEU A 114 4.16 10.95 -9.96
CA LEU A 114 3.24 9.82 -9.90
C LEU A 114 1.87 10.28 -9.42
N ASP A 115 0.85 9.51 -9.82
CA ASP A 115 -0.51 9.79 -9.39
C ASP A 115 -0.77 9.17 -8.02
N LEU A 116 -1.73 9.73 -7.28
CA LEU A 116 -2.27 9.14 -6.07
C LEU A 116 -3.79 9.01 -6.17
N ILE A 117 -4.36 8.28 -5.25
CA ILE A 117 -5.80 8.18 -5.01
C ILE A 117 -6.13 9.14 -3.87
N LEU A 118 -7.15 9.96 -4.00
CA LEU A 118 -7.78 10.67 -2.90
C LEU A 118 -8.99 9.87 -2.44
N CYS A 119 -8.93 9.33 -1.22
CA CYS A 119 -10.00 8.57 -0.60
C CYS A 119 -10.87 9.50 0.24
N ASP A 120 -12.17 9.57 -0.05
CA ASP A 120 -13.20 10.39 0.65
C ASP A 120 -12.78 11.86 0.89
N GLY A 121 -12.01 12.42 -0.04
CA GLY A 121 -11.50 13.80 0.07
C GLY A 121 -10.51 14.05 1.23
N ARG A 122 -9.98 13.01 1.87
CA ARG A 122 -9.22 13.12 3.13
C ARG A 122 -7.86 12.45 3.11
N ARG A 123 -7.75 11.26 2.51
CA ARG A 123 -6.53 10.45 2.59
C ARG A 123 -5.98 10.15 1.20
N LYS A 124 -4.70 10.41 1.01
CA LYS A 124 -3.94 10.00 -0.17
C LYS A 124 -3.50 8.55 -0.01
N ALA A 125 -3.57 7.79 -1.10
CA ALA A 125 -3.13 6.39 -1.15
C ALA A 125 -2.64 6.05 -2.55
N PHE A 126 -1.85 5.00 -2.69
CA PHE A 126 -1.56 4.36 -3.98
C PHE A 126 -2.39 3.10 -4.20
N MET A 127 -3.05 2.62 -3.15
CA MET A 127 -3.95 1.47 -3.19
C MET A 127 -4.99 1.55 -2.08
N SER A 128 -6.24 1.22 -2.42
CA SER A 128 -7.34 1.03 -1.48
C SER A 128 -8.15 -0.19 -1.87
N SER A 129 -8.79 -0.84 -0.90
CA SER A 129 -9.76 -1.89 -1.19
C SER A 129 -10.87 -1.93 -0.14
N ILE A 130 -12.03 -2.46 -0.57
CA ILE A 130 -13.23 -2.64 0.25
C ILE A 130 -13.59 -4.11 0.19
N GLY A 131 -13.78 -4.75 1.34
CA GLY A 131 -14.15 -6.15 1.45
C GLY A 131 -13.10 -6.98 2.15
N ILE A 132 -12.80 -8.18 1.63
CA ILE A 132 -11.99 -9.20 2.32
C ILE A 132 -10.62 -8.70 2.80
N GLU A 133 -9.96 -7.80 2.08
CA GLU A 133 -8.64 -7.29 2.50
C GLU A 133 -8.75 -6.46 3.79
N GLY A 134 -9.80 -5.65 3.91
CA GLY A 134 -10.10 -4.91 5.14
C GLY A 134 -10.35 -5.85 6.31
N ASP A 135 -11.11 -6.93 6.09
CA ASP A 135 -11.39 -7.94 7.10
C ASP A 135 -10.12 -8.68 7.54
N ILE A 136 -9.22 -9.03 6.60
CA ILE A 136 -7.91 -9.65 6.90
C ILE A 136 -7.05 -8.72 7.75
N ILE A 137 -6.98 -7.43 7.40
CA ILE A 137 -6.18 -6.46 8.15
C ILE A 137 -6.75 -6.26 9.55
N ASN A 138 -8.08 -6.15 9.68
CA ASN A 138 -8.74 -6.02 10.97
C ASN A 138 -8.46 -7.23 11.88
N ARG A 139 -8.58 -8.45 11.35
CA ARG A 139 -8.24 -9.68 12.10
C ARG A 139 -6.76 -9.74 12.51
N ARG A 140 -5.87 -9.31 11.63
CA ARG A 140 -4.43 -9.21 11.93
C ARG A 140 -4.17 -8.26 13.10
N GLU A 141 -4.84 -7.11 13.16
CA GLU A 141 -4.70 -6.17 14.28
C GLU A 141 -5.18 -6.80 15.61
N VAL A 142 -6.33 -7.47 15.62
CA VAL A 142 -6.85 -8.20 16.78
C VAL A 142 -5.85 -9.29 17.24
N LEU A 143 -5.27 -10.06 16.33
CA LEU A 143 -4.26 -11.07 16.66
C LEU A 143 -2.99 -10.43 17.24
N ARG A 144 -2.57 -9.28 16.72
CA ARG A 144 -1.42 -8.53 17.22
C ARG A 144 -1.64 -8.03 18.65
N GLU A 145 -2.82 -7.51 18.95
CA GLU A 145 -3.22 -7.12 20.31
C GLU A 145 -3.22 -8.32 21.28
N SER A 146 -3.50 -9.51 20.78
CA SER A 146 -3.42 -10.78 21.53
C SER A 146 -2.01 -11.38 21.62
N GLY A 147 -0.98 -10.64 21.17
CA GLY A 147 0.43 -11.05 21.24
C GLY A 147 0.93 -11.89 20.06
N ILE A 148 0.10 -12.17 19.05
CA ILE A 148 0.48 -12.90 17.84
C ILE A 148 0.84 -11.88 16.76
N ALA A 149 2.10 -11.82 16.33
CA ALA A 149 2.58 -10.83 15.37
C ALA A 149 3.34 -11.47 14.20
N GLY A 150 3.62 -10.66 13.16
CA GLY A 150 4.43 -11.05 12.02
C GLY A 150 3.71 -11.92 11.00
N PRO A 151 4.45 -12.73 10.20
CA PRO A 151 3.89 -13.54 9.12
C PRO A 151 2.84 -14.56 9.58
N GLN A 152 2.95 -15.04 10.82
CA GLN A 152 1.98 -15.98 11.40
C GLN A 152 0.62 -15.31 11.64
N ALA A 153 0.60 -14.08 12.18
CA ALA A 153 -0.64 -13.32 12.35
C ALA A 153 -1.32 -13.05 10.99
N TYR A 154 -0.53 -12.72 9.99
CA TYR A 154 -1.05 -12.52 8.63
C TYR A 154 -1.61 -13.79 8.03
N ALA A 155 -0.90 -14.91 8.14
CA ALA A 155 -1.38 -16.22 7.67
C ALA A 155 -2.66 -16.64 8.38
N MET A 156 -2.72 -16.54 9.72
CA MET A 156 -3.91 -16.87 10.51
C MET A 156 -5.09 -15.94 10.18
N ALA A 157 -4.85 -14.64 10.01
CA ALA A 157 -5.88 -13.67 9.63
C ALA A 157 -6.42 -14.00 8.23
N THR A 158 -5.54 -14.31 7.29
CA THR A 158 -5.90 -14.69 5.92
C THR A 158 -6.73 -15.97 5.93
N PHE A 159 -6.24 -17.05 6.55
CA PHE A 159 -6.97 -18.31 6.69
C PHE A 159 -8.33 -18.08 7.37
N GLY A 160 -8.37 -17.36 8.49
CA GLY A 160 -9.61 -17.06 9.20
C GLY A 160 -10.63 -16.29 8.36
N SER A 161 -10.18 -15.30 7.59
CA SER A 161 -11.08 -14.54 6.72
C SER A 161 -11.58 -15.35 5.53
N PHE A 162 -10.79 -16.30 5.08
CA PHE A 162 -11.18 -17.18 3.98
C PHE A 162 -12.10 -18.34 4.42
N PHE A 163 -11.96 -18.88 5.62
CA PHE A 163 -12.73 -20.06 6.06
C PHE A 163 -13.91 -19.73 6.97
N ALA A 164 -13.96 -18.53 7.58
CA ALA A 164 -14.98 -18.14 8.55
C ALA A 164 -16.00 -17.16 7.99
N ASP A 165 -16.70 -17.33 6.96
CA ASP A 165 -17.64 -16.41 6.32
C ASP A 165 -16.99 -15.35 5.44
N LEU A 166 -16.76 -15.73 4.18
CA LEU A 166 -16.49 -14.78 3.11
C LEU A 166 -17.72 -13.89 2.96
N GLU A 167 -17.74 -12.76 3.68
CA GLU A 167 -18.85 -11.83 3.58
C GLU A 167 -18.91 -11.27 2.17
N ARG A 168 -19.97 -11.59 1.46
CA ARG A 168 -20.28 -11.10 0.14
C ARG A 168 -21.34 -10.03 0.23
N SER A 169 -21.30 -9.07 -0.67
CA SER A 169 -22.28 -8.00 -0.76
C SER A 169 -22.40 -7.53 -2.19
N ASP A 170 -23.60 -7.17 -2.60
CA ASP A 170 -23.77 -6.44 -3.83
C ASP A 170 -23.07 -5.09 -3.70
N MET A 171 -22.29 -4.74 -4.73
CA MET A 171 -21.61 -3.47 -4.83
C MET A 171 -22.15 -2.69 -6.03
N THR A 172 -22.71 -1.51 -5.77
CA THR A 172 -23.01 -0.53 -6.83
C THR A 172 -21.79 0.35 -7.01
N ILE A 173 -21.23 0.35 -8.21
CA ILE A 173 -20.00 1.08 -8.54
C ILE A 173 -20.31 2.11 -9.62
N VAL A 174 -20.06 3.39 -9.34
CA VAL A 174 -20.20 4.49 -10.30
C VAL A 174 -18.80 4.89 -10.76
N LEU A 175 -18.56 4.84 -12.06
CA LEU A 175 -17.29 5.11 -12.74
C LEU A 175 -17.50 6.30 -13.70
N ASP A 176 -16.96 7.47 -13.37
CA ASP A 176 -17.16 8.71 -14.17
C ASP A 176 -18.64 8.95 -14.55
N GLY A 177 -19.56 8.68 -13.61
CA GLY A 177 -21.01 8.82 -13.79
C GLY A 177 -21.73 7.60 -14.39
N GLN A 178 -21.03 6.55 -14.78
CA GLN A 178 -21.62 5.29 -15.27
C GLN A 178 -21.75 4.26 -14.16
N GLU A 179 -22.97 3.81 -13.89
CA GLU A 179 -23.24 2.83 -12.85
C GLU A 179 -23.09 1.39 -13.35
N VAL A 180 -22.46 0.55 -12.53
CA VAL A 180 -22.30 -0.89 -12.74
C VAL A 180 -22.62 -1.61 -11.43
N LEU A 181 -23.50 -2.59 -11.48
CA LEU A 181 -23.78 -3.50 -10.36
C LEU A 181 -22.83 -4.70 -10.44
N VAL A 182 -22.14 -4.98 -9.35
CA VAL A 182 -21.35 -6.21 -9.15
C VAL A 182 -22.03 -7.03 -8.07
N PRO A 183 -22.86 -8.02 -8.46
CA PRO A 183 -23.57 -8.83 -7.48
C PRO A 183 -22.61 -9.75 -6.74
N ASP A 184 -22.91 -10.03 -5.48
CA ASP A 184 -22.19 -11.01 -4.65
C ASP A 184 -20.67 -10.79 -4.62
N ALA A 185 -20.25 -9.51 -4.57
CA ALA A 185 -18.85 -9.14 -4.60
C ALA A 185 -18.13 -9.50 -3.28
N VAL A 186 -16.89 -9.96 -3.41
CA VAL A 186 -15.96 -10.27 -2.30
C VAL A 186 -15.09 -9.07 -1.98
N THR A 187 -14.64 -8.38 -3.02
CA THR A 187 -13.77 -7.21 -2.90
C THR A 187 -13.90 -6.28 -4.11
N ALA A 188 -13.64 -5.00 -3.86
CA ALA A 188 -13.35 -4.01 -4.87
C ALA A 188 -12.02 -3.33 -4.51
N ILE A 189 -11.08 -3.37 -5.44
CA ILE A 189 -9.72 -2.82 -5.30
C ILE A 189 -9.60 -1.62 -6.22
N VAL A 190 -9.24 -0.47 -5.67
CA VAL A 190 -8.90 0.75 -6.41
C VAL A 190 -7.41 1.01 -6.22
N THR A 191 -6.63 1.04 -7.30
CA THR A 191 -5.18 1.10 -7.19
C THR A 191 -4.53 1.93 -8.29
N LYS A 192 -3.31 2.40 -8.02
CA LYS A 192 -2.38 3.00 -8.98
C LYS A 192 -1.21 2.07 -9.29
N ILE A 193 -1.10 0.94 -8.57
CA ILE A 193 0.01 0.00 -8.72
C ILE A 193 -0.47 -1.41 -9.00
N PRO A 194 0.28 -2.22 -9.78
CA PRO A 194 -0.16 -3.58 -10.15
C PRO A 194 -0.01 -4.61 -9.03
N TYR A 195 0.76 -4.29 -7.99
CA TYR A 195 1.16 -5.25 -6.97
C TYR A 195 0.44 -5.05 -5.65
N TYR A 196 0.09 -6.16 -5.02
CA TYR A 196 -0.10 -6.29 -3.58
C TYR A 196 1.22 -6.72 -2.91
N GLY A 197 1.24 -6.75 -1.60
CA GLY A 197 2.41 -7.23 -0.85
C GLY A 197 2.92 -8.58 -1.36
N TYR A 198 4.19 -8.89 -1.08
CA TYR A 198 4.84 -10.15 -1.45
C TYR A 198 4.89 -10.44 -2.96
N LYS A 199 4.97 -9.40 -3.78
CA LYS A 199 5.05 -9.51 -5.25
C LYS A 199 3.79 -10.08 -5.93
N MET A 200 2.65 -10.18 -5.26
CA MET A 200 1.41 -10.58 -5.90
C MET A 200 0.97 -9.56 -6.95
N ARG A 201 0.85 -9.96 -8.20
CA ARG A 201 0.40 -9.09 -9.30
C ARG A 201 -1.11 -9.17 -9.46
N VAL A 202 -1.83 -8.42 -8.64
CA VAL A 202 -3.29 -8.50 -8.50
C VAL A 202 -4.04 -7.68 -9.53
N VAL A 203 -3.54 -6.48 -9.87
CA VAL A 203 -4.13 -5.60 -10.91
C VAL A 203 -3.09 -5.32 -11.98
N PRO A 204 -2.80 -6.30 -12.86
CA PRO A 204 -1.64 -6.25 -13.76
C PRO A 204 -1.60 -5.06 -14.70
N ASN A 205 -2.76 -4.51 -15.04
CA ASN A 205 -2.91 -3.37 -15.94
C ASN A 205 -2.82 -2.01 -15.24
N ALA A 206 -2.61 -1.96 -13.92
CA ALA A 206 -2.47 -0.71 -13.21
C ALA A 206 -1.14 -0.01 -13.57
N ILE A 207 -1.23 1.30 -13.82
CA ILE A 207 -0.12 2.17 -14.21
C ILE A 207 -0.08 3.36 -13.26
N PHE A 208 1.11 3.66 -12.72
CA PHE A 208 1.25 4.62 -11.63
C PHE A 208 1.11 6.10 -12.07
N ASP A 209 1.19 6.41 -13.35
CA ASP A 209 1.27 7.78 -13.88
C ASP A 209 0.41 8.01 -15.16
N ASP A 210 -0.65 7.23 -15.36
CA ASP A 210 -1.52 7.32 -16.55
C ASP A 210 -2.77 8.21 -16.36
N GLY A 211 -2.92 8.83 -15.19
CA GLY A 211 -4.03 9.73 -14.89
C GLY A 211 -5.36 9.03 -14.54
N TYR A 212 -5.41 7.70 -14.45
CA TYR A 212 -6.62 6.94 -14.15
C TYR A 212 -6.51 6.16 -12.84
N LEU A 213 -7.61 5.96 -12.17
CA LEU A 213 -7.80 4.92 -11.17
C LEU A 213 -8.04 3.58 -11.87
N HIS A 214 -7.46 2.52 -11.32
CA HIS A 214 -7.65 1.15 -11.80
C HIS A 214 -8.50 0.38 -10.82
N LEU A 215 -9.70 0.00 -11.23
CA LEU A 215 -10.63 -0.80 -10.44
C LEU A 215 -10.53 -2.27 -10.84
N LEU A 216 -10.46 -3.14 -9.83
CA LEU A 216 -10.72 -4.57 -9.95
C LEU A 216 -11.81 -4.95 -8.96
N ALA A 217 -12.96 -5.41 -9.43
CA ALA A 217 -14.01 -5.96 -8.60
C ALA A 217 -14.13 -7.47 -8.81
N VAL A 218 -14.20 -8.23 -7.70
CA VAL A 218 -14.17 -9.70 -7.73
C VAL A 218 -15.43 -10.24 -7.05
N ASN A 219 -16.19 -11.06 -7.79
CA ASN A 219 -17.36 -11.77 -7.33
C ASN A 219 -17.31 -13.29 -7.58
N SER A 220 -16.13 -13.81 -7.83
CA SER A 220 -15.88 -15.20 -8.18
C SER A 220 -16.11 -16.16 -7.01
N ARG A 221 -16.30 -17.44 -7.33
CA ARG A 221 -16.43 -18.51 -6.33
C ARG A 221 -15.12 -18.74 -5.60
N TRP A 222 -15.23 -19.26 -4.38
CA TRP A 222 -14.08 -19.55 -3.52
C TRP A 222 -12.93 -20.31 -4.21
N ALA A 223 -13.23 -21.41 -4.88
CA ALA A 223 -12.20 -22.22 -5.56
C ALA A 223 -11.45 -21.42 -6.64
N GLU A 224 -12.16 -20.55 -7.36
CA GLU A 224 -11.57 -19.67 -8.37
C GLU A 224 -10.68 -18.60 -7.73
N ILE A 225 -11.10 -18.04 -6.58
CA ILE A 225 -10.30 -17.05 -5.84
C ILE A 225 -8.97 -17.68 -5.39
N VAL A 226 -8.99 -18.88 -4.80
CA VAL A 226 -7.79 -19.58 -4.36
C VAL A 226 -6.85 -19.88 -5.54
N GLN A 227 -7.39 -20.38 -6.63
CA GLN A 227 -6.61 -20.64 -7.84
C GLN A 227 -5.97 -19.38 -8.41
N ASN A 228 -6.72 -18.27 -8.45
CA ASN A 228 -6.19 -17.00 -8.96
C ASN A 228 -5.24 -16.30 -8.00
N LEU A 229 -5.36 -16.51 -6.70
CA LEU A 229 -4.38 -16.06 -5.74
C LEU A 229 -3.03 -16.73 -6.00
N ALA A 230 -3.01 -18.04 -6.26
CA ALA A 230 -1.80 -18.74 -6.68
C ALA A 230 -1.25 -18.19 -8.02
N ASN A 231 -2.12 -17.91 -8.99
CA ASN A 231 -1.73 -17.30 -10.26
C ASN A 231 -1.15 -15.87 -10.07
N ALA A 232 -1.72 -15.08 -9.16
CA ALA A 232 -1.21 -13.73 -8.87
C ALA A 232 0.22 -13.73 -8.29
N PHE A 233 0.60 -14.81 -7.57
CA PHE A 233 1.96 -15.01 -7.08
C PHE A 233 2.93 -15.50 -8.16
N LEU A 234 2.50 -16.43 -9.01
CA LEU A 234 3.37 -17.10 -9.99
C LEU A 234 3.47 -16.33 -11.30
N TYR A 235 2.38 -15.68 -11.70
CA TYR A 235 2.24 -14.99 -12.98
C TYR A 235 1.55 -13.63 -12.79
N GLU A 236 0.21 -13.61 -12.94
CA GLU A 236 -0.65 -12.43 -12.77
C GLU A 236 -2.10 -12.86 -12.53
N ASN A 237 -2.90 -12.02 -11.88
CA ASN A 237 -4.32 -12.22 -11.76
C ASN A 237 -5.01 -12.03 -13.13
N LYS A 238 -5.94 -12.93 -13.47
CA LYS A 238 -6.78 -12.86 -14.68
C LYS A 238 -8.27 -12.79 -14.37
N MET A 239 -8.62 -12.64 -13.11
CA MET A 239 -10.01 -12.71 -12.64
C MET A 239 -10.52 -11.34 -12.19
N GLY A 240 -11.83 -11.19 -12.28
CA GLY A 240 -12.55 -10.00 -11.85
C GLY A 240 -12.87 -9.03 -12.99
N MET A 241 -13.76 -8.11 -12.69
CA MET A 241 -14.11 -7.01 -13.58
C MET A 241 -13.05 -5.90 -13.45
N TYR A 242 -12.30 -5.64 -14.50
CA TYR A 242 -11.35 -4.54 -14.55
C TYR A 242 -11.95 -3.34 -15.30
N ARG A 243 -11.80 -2.14 -14.73
CA ARG A 243 -12.19 -0.86 -15.34
C ARG A 243 -11.18 0.24 -14.98
N LYS A 244 -11.21 1.32 -15.76
CA LYS A 244 -10.49 2.58 -15.49
C LYS A 244 -11.48 3.73 -15.36
N ALA A 245 -11.21 4.67 -14.46
CA ALA A 245 -11.99 5.90 -14.31
C ALA A 245 -11.13 6.99 -13.64
N HIS A 246 -11.56 8.25 -13.72
CA HIS A 246 -10.96 9.34 -12.96
C HIS A 246 -11.57 9.45 -11.56
N GLU A 247 -12.83 9.05 -11.45
CA GLU A 247 -13.60 9.11 -10.22
C GLU A 247 -14.42 7.83 -10.07
N ILE A 248 -14.37 7.24 -8.87
CA ILE A 248 -15.05 5.99 -8.55
C ILE A 248 -15.80 6.17 -7.24
N GLN A 249 -17.09 5.85 -7.24
CA GLN A 249 -17.88 5.74 -6.03
C GLN A 249 -18.35 4.29 -5.88
N ILE A 250 -18.18 3.72 -4.68
CA ILE A 250 -18.58 2.35 -4.37
C ILE A 250 -19.56 2.39 -3.21
N THR A 251 -20.73 1.82 -3.41
CA THR A 251 -21.76 1.67 -2.39
C THR A 251 -22.02 0.19 -2.14
N VAL A 252 -22.09 -0.19 -0.86
CA VAL A 252 -22.35 -1.56 -0.40
C VAL A 252 -23.59 -1.61 0.50
N GLN A 253 -24.31 -2.72 0.51
CA GLN A 253 -25.55 -2.84 1.28
C GLN A 253 -25.31 -2.90 2.80
N ARG A 254 -24.15 -3.39 3.24
CA ARG A 254 -23.76 -3.50 4.65
C ARG A 254 -22.40 -2.85 4.87
N GLU A 255 -22.17 -2.32 6.05
CA GLU A 255 -20.88 -1.74 6.40
C GLU A 255 -19.71 -2.71 6.17
N ARG A 256 -18.70 -2.26 5.44
CA ARG A 256 -17.47 -3.00 5.17
C ARG A 256 -16.25 -2.20 5.62
N TYR A 257 -15.19 -2.90 5.96
CA TYR A 257 -13.91 -2.27 6.17
C TYR A 257 -13.29 -1.87 4.83
N ALA A 258 -12.81 -0.63 4.77
CA ALA A 258 -11.92 -0.16 3.73
C ALA A 258 -10.49 -0.04 4.27
N GLN A 259 -9.52 -0.47 3.47
CA GLN A 259 -8.11 -0.31 3.78
C GLN A 259 -7.44 0.63 2.78
N THR A 260 -6.36 1.29 3.19
CA THR A 260 -5.44 2.04 2.32
C THR A 260 -4.00 1.66 2.64
N ASP A 261 -3.23 1.27 1.63
CA ASP A 261 -1.80 0.97 1.73
C ASP A 261 -1.44 0.00 2.87
N GLY A 262 -2.33 -0.96 3.15
CA GLY A 262 -2.16 -1.99 4.17
C GLY A 262 -2.59 -1.61 5.60
N ASN A 263 -3.27 -0.48 5.78
CA ASN A 263 -3.86 -0.04 7.05
C ASN A 263 -5.38 0.07 6.95
N ILE A 264 -6.12 -0.21 8.03
CA ILE A 264 -7.55 0.11 8.07
C ILE A 264 -7.71 1.62 7.93
N TYR A 265 -8.56 2.01 6.99
CA TYR A 265 -8.89 3.40 6.74
C TYR A 265 -10.18 3.82 7.44
N CYS A 266 -11.28 3.13 7.13
CA CYS A 266 -12.60 3.37 7.73
C CYS A 266 -13.48 2.13 7.62
N ARG A 267 -14.67 2.22 8.21
CA ARG A 267 -15.77 1.29 8.02
C ARG A 267 -17.00 2.07 7.60
N GLY A 268 -17.71 1.61 6.58
CA GLY A 268 -18.88 2.32 6.06
C GLY A 268 -19.59 1.57 4.93
N THR A 269 -20.57 2.25 4.35
CA THR A 269 -21.38 1.73 3.22
C THR A 269 -21.14 2.48 1.92
N SER A 270 -20.41 3.61 1.94
CA SER A 270 -20.12 4.40 0.75
C SER A 270 -18.68 4.91 0.82
N PHE A 271 -17.97 4.79 -0.30
CA PHE A 271 -16.55 5.13 -0.44
C PHE A 271 -16.34 5.87 -1.75
N HIS A 272 -15.58 6.95 -1.71
CA HIS A 272 -15.34 7.80 -2.86
C HIS A 272 -13.85 7.92 -3.15
N PHE A 273 -13.47 7.72 -4.40
CA PHE A 273 -12.09 7.75 -4.86
C PHE A 273 -11.95 8.67 -6.06
N LYS A 274 -10.95 9.54 -6.03
CA LYS A 274 -10.61 10.43 -7.13
C LYS A 274 -9.13 10.34 -7.42
N VAL A 275 -8.75 10.35 -8.71
CA VAL A 275 -7.34 10.43 -9.07
C VAL A 275 -6.78 11.81 -8.77
N LEU A 276 -5.58 11.86 -8.20
CA LEU A 276 -4.75 13.05 -8.07
C LEU A 276 -3.56 12.91 -9.04
N PRO A 277 -3.64 13.48 -10.24
CA PRO A 277 -2.60 13.27 -11.24
C PRO A 277 -1.30 13.96 -10.86
N LYS A 278 -0.18 13.23 -10.95
CA LYS A 278 1.19 13.74 -10.84
C LYS A 278 1.52 14.51 -9.55
N VAL A 279 0.76 14.25 -8.47
CA VAL A 279 0.90 14.96 -7.20
C VAL A 279 2.10 14.49 -6.37
N LEU A 280 2.53 13.22 -6.54
CA LEU A 280 3.64 12.65 -5.80
C LEU A 280 4.96 12.85 -6.56
N LYS A 281 5.83 13.68 -6.02
CA LYS A 281 7.21 13.86 -6.48
C LYS A 281 8.06 12.70 -5.96
N MET A 282 8.51 11.83 -6.85
CA MET A 282 9.19 10.58 -6.50
C MET A 282 10.55 10.49 -7.18
N TRP A 283 11.59 10.31 -6.39
CA TRP A 283 12.95 10.02 -6.86
C TRP A 283 13.15 8.49 -6.90
N CYS A 284 13.19 7.90 -8.10
CA CYS A 284 13.32 6.47 -8.30
C CYS A 284 13.93 6.09 -9.66
#